data_4fd332ffc15cd26892adb2eeba6a3d7d
#
_entry.id   4fd332ffc15cd26892adb2eeba6a3d7d
#
_cell.length_a   1.000
_cell.length_b   1.000
_cell.length_c   1.000
_cell.angle_alpha   90.00
_cell.angle_beta   90.00
_cell.angle_gamma   90.00
#
_symmetry.space_group_name_H-M   'P 1'
#
loop_
_entity.id
_entity.type
_entity.pdbx_description
1 polymer ?
#
loop_
_entity_poly.entity_id
_entity_poly.type
_entity_poly.pdbx_seq_one_letter_code
_entity_poly.pdbx_strand_id
1 'polypeptide(L)'
;MKESSSPNRLVGLVLPRWHIARLLVHSGGPLVALLLVVNLVLGALPVVFVLMTSVVLGRVPAAVAGGPGSAAWTGLATVFAAAAAAFVAQQIIAPIQNSLGEFVARRIDGRVFRDLMATSLRSPGVAPLEDQDVLDDLATAARDLEFGPLSPGQAGAGLLALVARYTQLAGYAVVVGVVFSWLAAAGLVVVVMLFRYGQRGGLRKYAEVRIALARDERKSDYLRRLAIEPAAGKEIRVFGLVDWLRDAVREAFLTVIRPLWTKRRKVYLWPFVFFTGCALAVIGTTFAVIGATAPEALTLTGFVVVMQVVLSGLRLGEFYPEADPQTAIGMIGYDAVRRYRSRVDSYLEENPAALLPGRPGAKPGPVPTPASVIHFDNVVFRYPGRERPVFDGLDLKIPVGHCTALVGVNGAGKTTLVKLLARLYEPESGAVRVDGVDIRSYQVDEWRAKLAVIFQDFLRYESSVADNIGFGSRDFLDDRAGIRAAADAVGLGEFLEALPRGLDTPLARQLTGGAELSGGQWQRVALARALFALRHGSPVIVLDEPTASLDVRAEAGFFDEFADLTHGATTLLISHRFSTVRHADRIVVLEHGKVTEQGSHEELLAANGRYAHLFRLQADQFVDTADIEEVPA
;
A
#
# COMPACT_ATOMS: atom_id res chain seq x y z
N MET A 1 -24.71 10.74 16.53
CA MET A 1 -23.30 11.16 16.64
C MET A 1 -23.16 12.04 17.88
N LYS A 2 -22.81 11.43 19.02
CA LYS A 2 -22.57 12.17 20.28
C LYS A 2 -21.14 12.73 20.23
N GLU A 3 -21.01 14.05 20.36
CA GLU A 3 -19.74 14.70 20.64
C GLU A 3 -19.17 14.13 21.95
N SER A 4 -18.11 13.33 21.84
CA SER A 4 -17.31 12.98 23.00
C SER A 4 -16.48 14.22 23.35
N SER A 5 -16.79 14.80 24.50
CA SER A 5 -16.03 15.86 25.15
C SER A 5 -14.55 15.47 25.22
N SER A 6 -13.70 16.16 24.46
CA SER A 6 -12.25 15.89 24.43
C SER A 6 -11.60 16.22 25.79
N PRO A 7 -10.89 15.27 26.40
CA PRO A 7 -10.02 15.59 27.53
C PRO A 7 -8.80 16.37 27.02
N ASN A 8 -8.57 17.53 27.62
CA ASN A 8 -7.36 18.36 27.53
C ASN A 8 -6.81 18.66 26.13
N ARG A 9 -7.09 19.87 25.62
CA ARG A 9 -6.52 20.41 24.37
C ARG A 9 -5.00 20.28 24.26
N LEU A 10 -4.27 20.23 25.38
CA LEU A 10 -2.83 20.02 25.44
C LEU A 10 -2.42 18.58 25.06
N VAL A 11 -3.19 17.58 25.47
CA VAL A 11 -2.94 16.18 25.13
C VAL A 11 -3.07 15.97 23.62
N GLY A 12 -4.06 16.58 22.97
CA GLY A 12 -4.24 16.54 21.51
C GLY A 12 -3.14 17.24 20.71
N LEU A 13 -2.30 18.07 21.34
CA LEU A 13 -1.16 18.72 20.69
C LEU A 13 0.15 17.94 20.87
N VAL A 14 0.32 17.25 21.99
CA VAL A 14 1.58 16.57 22.34
C VAL A 14 1.60 15.13 21.84
N LEU A 15 0.47 14.44 21.90
CA LEU A 15 0.37 13.00 21.58
C LEU A 15 0.81 12.66 20.13
N PRO A 16 0.37 13.39 19.07
CA PRO A 16 0.84 13.11 17.72
C PRO A 16 2.34 13.31 17.54
N ARG A 17 2.92 14.34 18.19
CA ARG A 17 4.37 14.60 18.12
C ARG A 17 5.18 13.53 18.83
N TRP A 18 4.67 13.00 19.92
CA TRP A 18 5.28 11.87 20.61
C TRP A 18 5.32 10.62 19.73
N HIS A 19 4.23 10.33 18.99
CA HIS A 19 4.23 9.24 18.03
C HIS A 19 5.26 9.44 16.93
N ILE A 20 5.36 10.66 16.36
CA ILE A 20 6.40 10.99 15.38
C ILE A 20 7.80 10.80 15.98
N ALA A 21 8.04 11.32 17.19
CA ALA A 21 9.32 11.19 17.86
C ALA A 21 9.71 9.71 18.10
N ARG A 22 8.72 8.87 18.40
CA ARG A 22 8.92 7.43 18.57
C ARG A 22 9.32 6.74 17.26
N LEU A 23 8.83 7.22 16.11
CA LEU A 23 9.24 6.71 14.79
C LEU A 23 10.71 7.02 14.48
N LEU A 24 11.25 8.16 14.99
CA LEU A 24 12.65 8.53 14.79
C LEU A 24 13.64 7.50 15.38
N VAL A 25 13.27 6.85 16.49
CA VAL A 25 14.10 5.79 17.08
C VAL A 25 14.35 4.66 16.10
N HIS A 26 13.43 4.43 15.16
CA HIS A 26 13.51 3.35 14.19
C HIS A 26 14.38 3.66 12.96
N SER A 27 14.78 4.93 12.75
CA SER A 27 15.64 5.31 11.62
C SER A 27 17.14 5.14 11.90
N GLY A 28 17.51 4.85 13.16
CA GLY A 28 18.90 4.67 13.59
C GLY A 28 19.44 5.89 14.37
N GLY A 29 19.83 5.66 15.63
CA GLY A 29 20.28 6.71 16.55
C GLY A 29 21.37 7.63 16.00
N PRO A 30 22.44 7.12 15.35
CA PRO A 30 23.52 7.97 14.83
C PRO A 30 23.06 8.95 13.74
N LEU A 31 22.16 8.52 12.84
CA LEU A 31 21.66 9.37 11.77
C LEU A 31 20.75 10.49 12.32
N VAL A 32 19.90 10.17 13.29
CA VAL A 32 19.06 11.17 13.96
C VAL A 32 19.91 12.17 14.75
N ALA A 33 20.93 11.70 15.45
CA ALA A 33 21.85 12.56 16.20
C ALA A 33 22.60 13.50 15.24
N LEU A 34 23.11 12.99 14.12
CA LEU A 34 23.78 13.81 13.10
C LEU A 34 22.84 14.90 12.57
N LEU A 35 21.62 14.52 12.17
CA LEU A 35 20.62 15.46 11.66
C LEU A 35 20.21 16.49 12.74
N LEU A 36 20.14 16.09 14.00
CA LEU A 36 19.87 16.99 15.11
C LEU A 36 20.99 18.04 15.24
N VAL A 37 22.26 17.62 15.22
CA VAL A 37 23.42 18.52 15.29
C VAL A 37 23.40 19.48 14.09
N VAL A 38 23.18 18.98 12.88
CA VAL A 38 23.09 19.80 11.67
C VAL A 38 21.97 20.86 11.81
N ASN A 39 20.79 20.48 12.33
CA ASN A 39 19.70 21.42 12.57
C ASN A 39 20.03 22.45 13.66
N LEU A 40 20.73 22.08 14.74
CA LEU A 40 21.18 23.03 15.76
C LEU A 40 22.16 24.06 15.17
N VAL A 41 23.12 23.59 14.39
CA VAL A 41 24.07 24.49 13.69
C VAL A 41 23.33 25.39 12.72
N LEU A 42 22.44 24.84 11.88
CA LEU A 42 21.66 25.61 10.90
C LEU A 42 20.73 26.64 11.57
N GLY A 43 20.23 26.36 12.76
CA GLY A 43 19.46 27.30 13.57
C GLY A 43 20.29 28.41 14.21
N ALA A 44 21.58 28.14 14.57
CA ALA A 44 22.48 29.11 15.16
C ALA A 44 23.09 30.07 14.12
N LEU A 45 23.39 29.61 12.90
CA LEU A 45 24.04 30.39 11.85
C LEU A 45 23.31 31.69 11.51
N PRO A 46 21.98 31.76 11.34
CA PRO A 46 21.28 33.02 11.10
C PRO A 46 21.40 34.02 12.25
N VAL A 47 21.48 33.53 13.49
CA VAL A 47 21.69 34.39 14.68
C VAL A 47 23.07 35.02 14.62
N VAL A 48 24.11 34.24 14.35
CA VAL A 48 25.48 34.70 14.17
C VAL A 48 25.57 35.71 13.01
N PHE A 49 24.93 35.38 11.88
CA PHE A 49 24.92 36.28 10.71
C PHE A 49 24.28 37.63 11.03
N VAL A 50 23.13 37.67 11.71
CA VAL A 50 22.44 38.90 12.11
C VAL A 50 23.29 39.70 13.09
N LEU A 51 23.94 39.06 14.06
CA LEU A 51 24.84 39.72 15.00
C LEU A 51 26.04 40.34 14.27
N MET A 52 26.70 39.56 13.40
CA MET A 52 27.89 40.06 12.68
C MET A 52 27.55 41.22 11.73
N THR A 53 26.43 41.11 10.98
CA THR A 53 25.99 42.21 10.09
C THR A 53 25.60 43.46 10.87
N SER A 54 24.99 43.33 12.05
CA SER A 54 24.68 44.47 12.90
C SER A 54 25.96 45.16 13.43
N VAL A 55 26.97 44.37 13.81
CA VAL A 55 28.28 44.90 14.23
C VAL A 55 29.00 45.57 13.05
N VAL A 56 28.91 45.03 11.84
CA VAL A 56 29.43 45.68 10.61
C VAL A 56 28.80 47.06 10.47
N LEU A 57 27.45 47.17 10.51
CA LEU A 57 26.75 48.45 10.37
C LEU A 57 27.16 49.46 11.46
N GLY A 58 27.31 49.00 12.70
CA GLY A 58 27.77 49.88 13.81
C GLY A 58 29.21 50.36 13.67
N ARG A 59 30.09 49.63 12.96
CA ARG A 59 31.51 50.00 12.76
C ARG A 59 31.76 50.86 11.50
N VAL A 60 30.80 50.93 10.58
CA VAL A 60 30.93 51.69 9.33
C VAL A 60 31.34 53.16 9.58
N PRO A 61 30.72 53.95 10.48
CA PRO A 61 31.07 55.35 10.68
C PRO A 61 32.55 55.55 11.09
N ALA A 62 33.04 54.71 12.01
CA ALA A 62 34.44 54.77 12.46
C ALA A 62 35.44 54.34 11.38
N ALA A 63 35.08 53.33 10.57
CA ALA A 63 35.91 52.86 9.46
C ALA A 63 36.01 53.91 8.34
N VAL A 64 34.87 54.55 8.01
CA VAL A 64 34.86 55.64 7.01
C VAL A 64 35.66 56.86 7.48
N ALA A 65 35.55 57.25 8.74
CA ALA A 65 36.31 58.35 9.31
C ALA A 65 37.80 58.04 9.36
N GLY A 66 38.23 56.79 9.62
CA GLY A 66 39.64 56.39 9.68
C GLY A 66 40.31 56.15 8.31
N GLY A 67 39.51 55.94 7.28
CA GLY A 67 39.97 55.65 5.91
C GLY A 67 40.54 54.24 5.70
N PRO A 68 40.82 53.86 4.42
CA PRO A 68 41.38 52.54 4.08
C PRO A 68 42.75 52.36 4.72
N GLY A 69 43.00 51.18 5.34
CA GLY A 69 44.26 50.86 6.03
C GLY A 69 44.30 51.20 7.53
N SER A 70 43.27 51.85 8.08
CA SER A 70 43.16 52.07 9.52
C SER A 70 42.80 50.78 10.29
N ALA A 71 43.09 50.71 11.59
CA ALA A 71 42.70 49.64 12.47
C ALA A 71 41.16 49.47 12.51
N ALA A 72 40.39 50.54 12.34
CA ALA A 72 38.94 50.50 12.24
C ALA A 72 38.46 49.80 10.95
N TRP A 73 39.16 50.06 9.83
CA TRP A 73 38.86 49.41 8.55
C TRP A 73 39.16 47.92 8.57
N THR A 74 40.35 47.52 9.09
CA THR A 74 40.69 46.08 9.24
C THR A 74 39.72 45.34 10.17
N GLY A 75 39.29 45.99 11.28
CA GLY A 75 38.28 45.46 12.18
C GLY A 75 36.88 45.32 11.54
N LEU A 76 36.51 46.22 10.62
CA LEU A 76 35.29 46.11 9.82
C LEU A 76 35.37 44.93 8.85
N ALA A 77 36.49 44.80 8.12
CA ALA A 77 36.72 43.74 7.14
C ALA A 77 36.70 42.34 7.78
N THR A 78 37.28 42.16 8.97
CA THR A 78 37.24 40.87 9.69
C THR A 78 35.82 40.46 10.10
N VAL A 79 35.00 41.38 10.61
CA VAL A 79 33.61 41.08 11.00
C VAL A 79 32.76 40.84 9.75
N PHE A 80 33.00 41.58 8.66
CA PHE A 80 32.33 41.32 7.39
C PHE A 80 32.66 39.92 6.83
N ALA A 81 33.96 39.54 6.88
CA ALA A 81 34.37 38.19 6.47
C ALA A 81 33.71 37.10 7.32
N ALA A 82 33.57 37.31 8.64
CA ALA A 82 32.85 36.37 9.51
C ALA A 82 31.36 36.28 9.17
N ALA A 83 30.70 37.42 8.86
CA ALA A 83 29.30 37.41 8.40
C ALA A 83 29.15 36.66 7.08
N ALA A 84 30.04 36.91 6.12
CA ALA A 84 30.06 36.21 4.83
C ALA A 84 30.29 34.70 5.01
N ALA A 85 31.22 34.31 5.88
CA ALA A 85 31.45 32.88 6.20
C ALA A 85 30.23 32.21 6.81
N ALA A 86 29.54 32.88 7.75
CA ALA A 86 28.29 32.36 8.33
C ALA A 86 27.18 32.19 7.26
N PHE A 87 27.06 33.15 6.35
CA PHE A 87 26.10 33.05 5.24
C PHE A 87 26.43 31.90 4.28
N VAL A 88 27.72 31.78 3.86
CA VAL A 88 28.15 30.69 2.97
C VAL A 88 27.97 29.34 3.64
N ALA A 89 28.31 29.20 4.93
CA ALA A 89 28.10 27.99 5.70
C ALA A 89 26.62 27.60 5.71
N GLN A 90 25.71 28.56 5.88
CA GLN A 90 24.26 28.29 5.83
C GLN A 90 23.83 27.77 4.47
N GLN A 91 24.35 28.33 3.35
CA GLN A 91 24.02 27.89 2.00
C GLN A 91 24.53 26.48 1.69
N ILE A 92 25.67 26.10 2.27
CA ILE A 92 26.25 24.76 2.10
C ILE A 92 25.52 23.71 2.97
N ILE A 93 25.22 24.06 4.22
CA ILE A 93 24.64 23.11 5.18
C ILE A 93 23.16 22.84 4.89
N ALA A 94 22.40 23.81 4.36
CA ALA A 94 20.97 23.64 4.10
C ALA A 94 20.65 22.48 3.11
N PRO A 95 21.32 22.32 1.96
CA PRO A 95 21.13 21.15 1.10
C PRO A 95 21.50 19.82 1.78
N ILE A 96 22.56 19.82 2.59
CA ILE A 96 23.00 18.64 3.35
C ILE A 96 21.91 18.24 4.34
N GLN A 97 21.33 19.19 5.06
CA GLN A 97 20.22 18.96 5.99
C GLN A 97 19.01 18.34 5.28
N ASN A 98 18.63 18.88 4.11
CA ASN A 98 17.53 18.33 3.32
C ASN A 98 17.79 16.88 2.88
N SER A 99 19.01 16.59 2.40
CA SER A 99 19.41 15.24 2.00
C SER A 99 19.39 14.25 3.18
N LEU A 100 19.93 14.65 4.33
CA LEU A 100 19.89 13.83 5.54
C LEU A 100 18.46 13.61 6.03
N GLY A 101 17.60 14.64 5.93
CA GLY A 101 16.17 14.55 6.22
C GLY A 101 15.48 13.50 5.35
N GLU A 102 15.78 13.49 4.06
CA GLU A 102 15.24 12.52 3.12
C GLU A 102 15.71 11.08 3.44
N PHE A 103 16.98 10.88 3.83
CA PHE A 103 17.47 9.57 4.28
C PHE A 103 16.74 9.08 5.53
N VAL A 104 16.48 9.95 6.51
CA VAL A 104 15.68 9.62 7.70
C VAL A 104 14.27 9.23 7.29
N ALA A 105 13.63 10.04 6.42
CA ALA A 105 12.28 9.79 5.94
C ALA A 105 12.16 8.43 5.25
N ARG A 106 13.03 8.13 4.28
CA ARG A 106 13.01 6.85 3.56
C ARG A 106 13.24 5.63 4.45
N ARG A 107 14.07 5.74 5.49
CA ARG A 107 14.26 4.66 6.45
C ARG A 107 13.02 4.38 7.29
N ILE A 108 12.32 5.43 7.70
CA ILE A 108 11.05 5.30 8.45
C ILE A 108 9.99 4.70 7.53
N ASP A 109 9.80 5.28 6.34
CA ASP A 109 8.76 4.84 5.39
C ASP A 109 8.98 3.39 4.95
N GLY A 110 10.23 3.01 4.65
CA GLY A 110 10.56 1.64 4.30
C GLY A 110 10.32 0.64 5.45
N ARG A 111 10.40 1.08 6.71
CA ARG A 111 10.04 0.23 7.85
C ARG A 111 8.53 0.12 8.02
N VAL A 112 7.83 1.25 7.95
CA VAL A 112 6.36 1.29 8.04
C VAL A 112 5.74 0.47 6.90
N PHE A 113 6.30 0.55 5.70
CA PHE A 113 5.86 -0.25 4.55
C PHE A 113 6.11 -1.76 4.76
N ARG A 114 7.28 -2.13 5.29
CA ARG A 114 7.56 -3.54 5.65
C ARG A 114 6.61 -4.06 6.71
N ASP A 115 6.30 -3.25 7.73
CA ASP A 115 5.35 -3.60 8.78
C ASP A 115 3.92 -3.76 8.20
N LEU A 116 3.55 -2.92 7.24
CA LEU A 116 2.28 -3.02 6.51
C LEU A 116 2.21 -4.34 5.73
N MET A 117 3.24 -4.65 4.93
CA MET A 117 3.32 -5.90 4.17
C MET A 117 3.32 -7.13 5.09
N ALA A 118 4.11 -7.10 6.16
CA ALA A 118 4.16 -8.18 7.13
C ALA A 118 2.78 -8.42 7.79
N THR A 119 2.04 -7.34 8.06
CA THR A 119 0.67 -7.44 8.59
C THR A 119 -0.28 -8.04 7.56
N SER A 120 -0.19 -7.62 6.29
CA SER A 120 -1.04 -8.15 5.21
C SER A 120 -0.80 -9.65 4.94
N LEU A 121 0.45 -10.10 5.10
CA LEU A 121 0.85 -11.49 4.86
C LEU A 121 0.83 -12.36 6.13
N ARG A 122 0.45 -11.79 7.28
CA ARG A 122 0.46 -12.50 8.56
C ARG A 122 -0.61 -13.58 8.65
N SER A 123 -1.77 -13.34 8.06
CA SER A 123 -2.82 -14.36 7.98
C SER A 123 -2.51 -15.32 6.83
N PRO A 124 -2.43 -16.62 7.07
CA PRO A 124 -2.32 -17.60 6.00
C PRO A 124 -3.62 -17.75 5.20
N GLY A 125 -4.76 -17.28 5.72
CA GLY A 125 -6.03 -17.19 5.01
C GLY A 125 -6.21 -15.84 4.31
N VAL A 126 -7.19 -15.77 3.38
CA VAL A 126 -7.50 -14.56 2.61
C VAL A 126 -8.67 -13.75 3.18
N ALA A 127 -9.37 -14.27 4.17
CA ALA A 127 -10.57 -13.65 4.73
C ALA A 127 -10.36 -12.17 5.20
N PRO A 128 -9.26 -11.79 5.88
CA PRO A 128 -9.02 -10.40 6.22
C PRO A 128 -8.83 -9.48 5.01
N LEU A 129 -8.35 -10.01 3.87
CA LEU A 129 -8.14 -9.27 2.63
C LEU A 129 -9.41 -9.18 1.75
N GLU A 130 -10.49 -9.87 2.11
CA GLU A 130 -11.80 -9.77 1.47
C GLU A 130 -12.75 -8.83 2.25
N ASP A 131 -12.39 -8.40 3.48
CA ASP A 131 -13.14 -7.43 4.27
C ASP A 131 -12.95 -6.01 3.71
N GLN A 132 -14.06 -5.36 3.37
CA GLN A 132 -14.03 -4.06 2.70
C GLN A 132 -13.44 -2.95 3.58
N ASP A 133 -13.71 -2.98 4.87
CA ASP A 133 -13.18 -1.98 5.81
C ASP A 133 -11.66 -2.14 6.01
N VAL A 134 -11.18 -3.38 6.01
CA VAL A 134 -9.75 -3.72 6.09
C VAL A 134 -9.03 -3.27 4.82
N LEU A 135 -9.62 -3.53 3.64
CA LEU A 135 -9.09 -3.07 2.36
C LEU A 135 -9.05 -1.55 2.23
N ASP A 136 -10.04 -0.85 2.78
CA ASP A 136 -10.09 0.61 2.78
C ASP A 136 -8.94 1.24 3.59
N ASP A 137 -8.64 0.68 4.77
CA ASP A 137 -7.50 1.11 5.58
C ASP A 137 -6.15 0.75 4.90
N LEU A 138 -6.06 -0.45 4.30
CA LEU A 138 -4.87 -0.88 3.54
C LEU A 138 -4.60 0.05 2.34
N ALA A 139 -5.62 0.35 1.54
CA ALA A 139 -5.49 1.23 0.38
C ALA A 139 -5.10 2.67 0.78
N THR A 140 -5.62 3.17 1.91
CA THR A 140 -5.25 4.48 2.44
C THR A 140 -3.80 4.49 2.92
N ALA A 141 -3.38 3.45 3.65
CA ALA A 141 -2.02 3.31 4.14
C ALA A 141 -1.00 3.19 2.99
N ALA A 142 -1.28 2.35 2.00
CA ALA A 142 -0.39 2.13 0.86
C ALA A 142 -0.20 3.42 0.04
N ARG A 143 -1.28 4.16 -0.25
CA ARG A 143 -1.23 5.40 -1.01
C ARG A 143 -0.33 6.46 -0.37
N ASP A 144 -0.50 6.68 0.93
CA ASP A 144 0.24 7.72 1.65
C ASP A 144 1.73 7.37 1.81
N LEU A 145 2.08 6.07 1.79
CA LEU A 145 3.47 5.60 1.80
C LEU A 145 4.12 5.65 0.42
N GLU A 146 3.36 5.38 -0.65
CA GLU A 146 3.89 5.25 -2.01
C GLU A 146 4.10 6.61 -2.71
N PHE A 147 3.17 7.55 -2.55
CA PHE A 147 3.13 8.79 -3.34
C PHE A 147 3.38 10.07 -2.52
N GLY A 148 3.85 9.96 -1.26
CA GLY A 148 3.68 11.10 -0.39
C GLY A 148 4.90 11.98 -0.10
N PRO A 149 4.89 13.25 -0.53
CA PRO A 149 5.68 14.29 0.14
C PRO A 149 5.20 14.52 1.59
N LEU A 150 4.18 13.79 2.04
CA LEU A 150 3.53 13.90 3.35
C LEU A 150 3.49 12.53 4.06
N SER A 151 4.52 11.72 3.86
CA SER A 151 4.66 10.39 4.47
C SER A 151 4.98 10.49 5.98
N PRO A 152 4.81 9.40 6.74
CA PRO A 152 5.23 9.33 8.15
C PRO A 152 6.72 9.64 8.34
N GLY A 153 7.57 9.23 7.40
CA GLY A 153 8.99 9.55 7.41
C GLY A 153 9.25 11.04 7.23
N GLN A 154 8.53 11.68 6.32
CA GLN A 154 8.59 13.13 6.14
C GLN A 154 8.10 13.88 7.39
N ALA A 155 7.11 13.35 8.12
CA ALA A 155 6.71 13.91 9.41
C ALA A 155 7.86 13.86 10.42
N GLY A 156 8.64 12.77 10.44
CA GLY A 156 9.84 12.62 11.28
C GLY A 156 10.94 13.64 10.92
N ALA A 157 11.28 13.75 9.65
CA ALA A 157 12.25 14.73 9.15
C ALA A 157 11.81 16.17 9.44
N GLY A 158 10.52 16.48 9.20
CA GLY A 158 9.95 17.79 9.50
C GLY A 158 9.97 18.14 10.99
N LEU A 159 9.77 17.16 11.89
CA LEU A 159 9.90 17.38 13.33
C LEU A 159 11.33 17.78 13.71
N LEU A 160 12.34 17.15 13.10
CA LEU A 160 13.75 17.51 13.30
C LEU A 160 14.09 18.88 12.68
N ALA A 161 13.52 19.22 11.54
CA ALA A 161 13.70 20.53 10.92
C ALA A 161 13.16 21.69 11.81
N LEU A 162 12.11 21.44 12.61
CA LEU A 162 11.62 22.40 13.60
C LEU A 162 12.67 22.75 14.65
N VAL A 163 13.62 21.88 14.94
CA VAL A 163 14.71 22.15 15.89
C VAL A 163 15.52 23.35 15.41
N ALA A 164 15.87 23.45 14.12
CA ALA A 164 16.58 24.59 13.58
C ALA A 164 15.82 25.91 13.80
N ARG A 165 14.50 25.91 13.52
CA ARG A 165 13.66 27.11 13.68
C ARG A 165 13.51 27.54 15.13
N TYR A 166 13.33 26.59 16.05
CA TYR A 166 13.23 26.92 17.49
C TYR A 166 14.58 27.31 18.09
N THR A 167 15.68 26.73 17.64
CA THR A 167 17.05 27.16 18.01
C THR A 167 17.31 28.61 17.57
N GLN A 168 16.92 28.95 16.35
CA GLN A 168 17.02 30.32 15.83
C GLN A 168 16.16 31.29 16.65
N LEU A 169 14.91 30.93 16.98
CA LEU A 169 14.05 31.76 17.82
C LEU A 169 14.62 31.94 19.22
N ALA A 170 15.14 30.90 19.82
CA ALA A 170 15.78 30.97 21.14
C ALA A 170 17.04 31.89 21.09
N GLY A 171 17.87 31.76 20.04
CA GLY A 171 19.00 32.61 19.85
C GLY A 171 18.62 34.10 19.71
N TYR A 172 17.61 34.41 18.92
CA TYR A 172 17.07 35.77 18.79
C TYR A 172 16.51 36.30 20.10
N ALA A 173 15.76 35.48 20.86
CA ALA A 173 15.24 35.86 22.16
C ALA A 173 16.37 36.19 23.16
N VAL A 174 17.43 35.35 23.19
CA VAL A 174 18.62 35.62 24.05
C VAL A 174 19.28 36.92 23.67
N VAL A 175 19.51 37.20 22.37
CA VAL A 175 20.14 38.44 21.92
C VAL A 175 19.32 39.68 22.33
N VAL A 176 17.98 39.65 22.13
CA VAL A 176 17.10 40.75 22.56
C VAL A 176 17.11 40.91 24.08
N GLY A 177 17.08 39.79 24.81
CA GLY A 177 17.10 39.80 26.27
C GLY A 177 18.37 40.41 26.87
N VAL A 178 19.54 40.05 26.32
CA VAL A 178 20.84 40.52 26.80
C VAL A 178 21.12 41.97 26.36
N VAL A 179 20.79 42.34 25.12
CA VAL A 179 21.12 43.66 24.55
C VAL A 179 20.11 44.72 24.99
N PHE A 180 18.86 44.37 25.19
CA PHE A 180 17.81 45.34 25.48
C PHE A 180 16.97 44.98 26.72
N SER A 181 16.12 43.94 26.64
CA SER A 181 15.22 43.57 27.75
C SER A 181 14.66 42.16 27.59
N TRP A 182 14.65 41.40 28.68
CA TRP A 182 14.01 40.08 28.75
C TRP A 182 12.50 40.14 28.55
N LEU A 183 11.88 41.25 28.88
CA LEU A 183 10.44 41.46 28.64
C LEU A 183 10.15 41.56 27.14
N ALA A 184 11.00 42.31 26.40
CA ALA A 184 10.91 42.40 24.94
C ALA A 184 11.21 41.06 24.27
N ALA A 185 12.16 40.29 24.77
CA ALA A 185 12.44 38.93 24.32
C ALA A 185 11.24 38.00 24.51
N ALA A 186 10.59 38.05 25.68
CA ALA A 186 9.39 37.30 25.96
C ALA A 186 8.23 37.70 25.01
N GLY A 187 8.06 39.02 24.77
CA GLY A 187 7.12 39.55 23.79
C GLY A 187 7.32 38.99 22.39
N LEU A 188 8.57 38.96 21.91
CA LEU A 188 8.91 38.38 20.61
C LEU A 188 8.53 36.90 20.52
N VAL A 189 8.87 36.10 21.54
CA VAL A 189 8.55 34.68 21.59
C VAL A 189 7.03 34.47 21.59
N VAL A 190 6.29 35.24 22.40
CA VAL A 190 4.81 35.16 22.47
C VAL A 190 4.17 35.46 21.12
N VAL A 191 4.62 36.52 20.42
CA VAL A 191 4.08 36.88 19.08
C VAL A 191 4.34 35.77 18.08
N VAL A 192 5.58 35.27 18.01
CA VAL A 192 5.93 34.18 17.10
C VAL A 192 5.12 32.93 17.41
N MET A 193 4.97 32.56 18.67
CA MET A 193 4.17 31.39 19.07
C MET A 193 2.68 31.55 18.79
N LEU A 194 2.14 32.75 18.98
CA LEU A 194 0.75 33.07 18.67
C LEU A 194 0.47 32.92 17.16
N PHE A 195 1.38 33.46 16.33
CA PHE A 195 1.28 33.35 14.88
C PHE A 195 1.38 31.89 14.42
N ARG A 196 2.34 31.14 14.96
CA ARG A 196 2.52 29.69 14.73
C ARG A 196 1.29 28.89 15.15
N TYR A 197 0.67 29.21 16.28
CA TYR A 197 -0.56 28.55 16.74
C TYR A 197 -1.71 28.72 15.73
N GLY A 198 -1.89 29.95 15.23
CA GLY A 198 -2.89 30.25 14.20
C GLY A 198 -2.66 29.47 12.90
N GLN A 199 -1.45 29.49 12.38
CA GLN A 199 -1.07 28.79 11.13
C GLN A 199 -1.29 27.27 11.25
N ARG A 200 -0.81 26.64 12.32
CA ARG A 200 -0.96 25.20 12.54
C ARG A 200 -2.40 24.79 12.81
N GLY A 201 -3.20 25.64 13.44
CA GLY A 201 -4.62 25.40 13.64
C GLY A 201 -5.38 25.27 12.32
N GLY A 202 -5.02 26.10 11.34
CA GLY A 202 -5.53 26.02 9.98
C GLY A 202 -5.21 24.70 9.30
N LEU A 203 -3.95 24.25 9.36
CA LEU A 203 -3.52 22.97 8.76
C LEU A 203 -4.24 21.75 9.35
N ARG A 204 -4.45 21.71 10.67
CA ARG A 204 -5.21 20.63 11.31
C ARG A 204 -6.64 20.55 10.80
N LYS A 205 -7.34 21.67 10.79
CA LYS A 205 -8.72 21.72 10.27
C LYS A 205 -8.79 21.34 8.80
N TYR A 206 -7.77 21.68 8.02
CA TYR A 206 -7.68 21.26 6.63
C TYR A 206 -7.49 19.74 6.51
N ALA A 207 -6.63 19.14 7.35
CA ALA A 207 -6.43 17.69 7.41
C ALA A 207 -7.72 16.94 7.79
N GLU A 208 -8.48 17.44 8.79
CA GLU A 208 -9.80 16.88 9.17
C GLU A 208 -10.79 16.89 8.01
N VAL A 209 -10.83 17.99 7.24
CA VAL A 209 -11.69 18.08 6.05
C VAL A 209 -11.27 17.09 4.98
N ARG A 210 -9.96 16.92 4.76
CA ARG A 210 -9.43 15.97 3.78
C ARG A 210 -9.77 14.52 4.16
N ILE A 211 -9.64 14.16 5.43
CA ILE A 211 -10.05 12.83 5.93
C ILE A 211 -11.55 12.59 5.68
N ALA A 212 -12.39 13.59 5.94
CA ALA A 212 -13.82 13.46 5.70
C ALA A 212 -14.20 13.28 4.21
N LEU A 213 -13.35 13.75 3.29
CA LEU A 213 -13.54 13.62 1.84
C LEU A 213 -12.84 12.39 1.22
N ALA A 214 -12.22 11.53 2.03
CA ALA A 214 -11.43 10.40 1.54
C ALA A 214 -12.22 9.44 0.63
N ARG A 215 -13.53 9.27 0.88
CA ARG A 215 -14.41 8.46 0.02
C ARG A 215 -14.60 9.08 -1.37
N ASP A 216 -14.82 10.39 -1.43
CA ASP A 216 -15.02 11.11 -2.70
C ASP A 216 -13.69 11.20 -3.48
N GLU A 217 -12.57 11.33 -2.77
CA GLU A 217 -11.21 11.30 -3.34
C GLU A 217 -10.94 9.94 -4.01
N ARG A 218 -11.33 8.80 -3.40
CA ARG A 218 -11.22 7.47 -4.01
C ARG A 218 -12.01 7.35 -5.32
N LYS A 219 -13.25 7.86 -5.35
CA LYS A 219 -14.06 7.88 -6.58
C LYS A 219 -13.38 8.69 -7.68
N SER A 220 -12.85 9.86 -7.34
CA SER A 220 -12.09 10.71 -8.26
C SER A 220 -10.84 10.00 -8.80
N ASP A 221 -10.09 9.32 -7.93
CA ASP A 221 -8.89 8.56 -8.31
C ASP A 221 -9.22 7.34 -9.18
N TYR A 222 -10.32 6.64 -8.90
CA TYR A 222 -10.79 5.55 -9.75
C TYR A 222 -11.12 6.02 -11.17
N LEU A 223 -11.92 7.08 -11.31
CA LEU A 223 -12.29 7.63 -12.62
C LEU A 223 -11.07 8.16 -13.39
N ARG A 224 -10.12 8.78 -12.68
CA ARG A 224 -8.87 9.24 -13.28
C ARG A 224 -8.00 8.08 -13.76
N ARG A 225 -7.88 6.99 -12.98
CA ARG A 225 -7.17 5.78 -13.40
C ARG A 225 -7.84 5.15 -14.61
N LEU A 226 -9.15 5.03 -14.60
CA LEU A 226 -9.92 4.52 -15.74
C LEU A 226 -9.64 5.31 -17.04
N ALA A 227 -9.41 6.62 -16.93
CA ALA A 227 -9.08 7.48 -18.08
C ALA A 227 -7.65 7.28 -18.61
N ILE A 228 -6.72 6.80 -17.77
CA ILE A 228 -5.28 6.71 -18.10
C ILE A 228 -4.86 5.26 -18.40
N GLU A 229 -5.48 4.28 -17.77
CA GLU A 229 -5.11 2.87 -17.89
C GLU A 229 -5.50 2.29 -19.26
N PRO A 230 -4.57 1.59 -19.94
CA PRO A 230 -4.82 1.04 -21.28
C PRO A 230 -5.97 0.02 -21.32
N ALA A 231 -6.23 -0.69 -20.24
CA ALA A 231 -7.24 -1.75 -20.17
C ALA A 231 -8.64 -1.24 -20.53
N ALA A 232 -9.05 -0.09 -20.01
CA ALA A 232 -10.36 0.52 -20.26
C ALA A 232 -10.42 1.27 -21.60
N GLY A 233 -9.28 1.53 -22.24
CA GLY A 233 -9.19 2.41 -23.40
C GLY A 233 -9.96 1.93 -24.63
N LYS A 234 -10.15 0.61 -24.81
CA LYS A 234 -10.91 0.01 -25.90
C LYS A 234 -12.41 0.26 -25.73
N GLU A 235 -12.94 -0.08 -24.57
CA GLU A 235 -14.38 0.04 -24.25
C GLU A 235 -14.83 1.50 -24.24
N ILE A 236 -14.05 2.39 -23.63
CA ILE A 236 -14.34 3.84 -23.62
C ILE A 236 -14.52 4.37 -25.03
N ARG A 237 -13.70 3.91 -26.00
CA ARG A 237 -13.79 4.35 -27.40
C ARG A 237 -14.94 3.70 -28.16
N VAL A 238 -15.12 2.39 -28.02
CA VAL A 238 -16.16 1.63 -28.72
C VAL A 238 -17.56 2.09 -28.28
N PHE A 239 -17.75 2.35 -26.98
CA PHE A 239 -19.02 2.83 -26.46
C PHE A 239 -19.17 4.36 -26.50
N GLY A 240 -18.20 5.11 -27.05
CA GLY A 240 -18.27 6.57 -27.16
C GLY A 240 -18.29 7.28 -25.80
N LEU A 241 -17.71 6.69 -24.76
CA LEU A 241 -17.79 7.18 -23.37
C LEU A 241 -16.80 8.31 -23.04
N VAL A 242 -16.07 8.86 -24.03
CA VAL A 242 -15.00 9.85 -23.80
C VAL A 242 -15.54 11.10 -23.11
N ASP A 243 -16.66 11.66 -23.63
CA ASP A 243 -17.26 12.87 -23.06
C ASP A 243 -17.88 12.61 -21.67
N TRP A 244 -18.57 11.48 -21.54
CA TRP A 244 -19.11 11.07 -20.25
C TRP A 244 -18.00 10.93 -19.19
N LEU A 245 -16.89 10.25 -19.52
CA LEU A 245 -15.78 10.05 -18.60
C LEU A 245 -15.11 11.37 -18.22
N ARG A 246 -14.90 12.26 -19.20
CA ARG A 246 -14.38 13.62 -18.94
C ARG A 246 -15.26 14.37 -17.95
N ASP A 247 -16.56 14.35 -18.14
CA ASP A 247 -17.50 15.06 -17.28
C ASP A 247 -17.61 14.39 -15.90
N ALA A 248 -17.59 13.05 -15.83
CA ALA A 248 -17.55 12.30 -14.59
C ALA A 248 -16.28 12.58 -13.75
N VAL A 249 -15.10 12.61 -14.40
CA VAL A 249 -13.83 12.99 -13.75
C VAL A 249 -13.90 14.42 -13.23
N ARG A 250 -14.41 15.35 -14.04
CA ARG A 250 -14.58 16.76 -13.65
C ARG A 250 -15.51 16.92 -12.46
N GLU A 251 -16.66 16.24 -12.49
CA GLU A 251 -17.63 16.31 -11.40
C GLU A 251 -17.07 15.72 -10.09
N ALA A 252 -16.46 14.53 -10.18
CA ALA A 252 -15.83 13.89 -9.03
C ALA A 252 -14.71 14.77 -8.44
N PHE A 253 -13.88 15.37 -9.29
CA PHE A 253 -12.85 16.32 -8.86
C PHE A 253 -13.45 17.55 -8.18
N LEU A 254 -14.49 18.15 -8.75
CA LEU A 254 -15.15 19.31 -8.17
C LEU A 254 -15.86 18.99 -6.85
N THR A 255 -16.37 17.77 -6.69
CA THR A 255 -16.98 17.30 -5.42
C THR A 255 -15.95 17.31 -4.29
N VAL A 256 -14.70 16.97 -4.56
CA VAL A 256 -13.59 17.04 -3.60
C VAL A 256 -13.10 18.47 -3.38
N ILE A 257 -12.92 19.24 -4.46
CA ILE A 257 -12.24 20.54 -4.38
C ILE A 257 -13.16 21.67 -3.86
N ARG A 258 -14.44 21.70 -4.23
CA ARG A 258 -15.37 22.76 -3.79
C ARG A 258 -15.49 22.88 -2.27
N PRO A 259 -15.69 21.78 -1.50
CA PRO A 259 -15.70 21.87 -0.04
C PRO A 259 -14.37 22.35 0.55
N LEU A 260 -13.24 21.93 -0.05
CA LEU A 260 -11.92 22.39 0.36
C LEU A 260 -11.75 23.90 0.15
N TRP A 261 -12.15 24.44 -1.00
CA TRP A 261 -12.08 25.86 -1.30
C TRP A 261 -12.98 26.70 -0.40
N THR A 262 -14.22 26.27 -0.18
CA THR A 262 -15.17 27.03 0.66
C THR A 262 -14.73 27.02 2.13
N LYS A 263 -14.24 25.89 2.62
CA LYS A 263 -13.74 25.80 4.00
C LYS A 263 -12.38 26.50 4.16
N ARG A 264 -11.54 26.53 3.12
CA ARG A 264 -10.24 27.21 3.15
C ARG A 264 -10.36 28.68 3.56
N ARG A 265 -11.34 29.42 3.04
CA ARG A 265 -11.58 30.81 3.44
C ARG A 265 -11.86 30.94 4.94
N LYS A 266 -12.74 30.11 5.51
CA LYS A 266 -13.05 30.13 6.94
C LYS A 266 -11.90 29.64 7.82
N VAL A 267 -11.13 28.67 7.34
CA VAL A 267 -10.05 28.05 8.10
C VAL A 267 -8.77 28.90 8.10
N TYR A 268 -8.49 29.61 7.01
CA TYR A 268 -7.24 30.36 6.87
C TYR A 268 -7.44 31.88 6.92
N LEU A 269 -8.43 32.44 6.22
CA LEU A 269 -8.54 33.89 6.07
C LEU A 269 -8.85 34.60 7.39
N TRP A 270 -9.88 34.18 8.11
CA TRP A 270 -10.25 34.83 9.37
C TRP A 270 -9.23 34.66 10.50
N PRO A 271 -8.69 33.44 10.75
CA PRO A 271 -7.57 33.32 11.68
C PRO A 271 -6.36 34.14 11.25
N PHE A 272 -6.03 34.16 9.95
CA PHE A 272 -4.92 34.97 9.43
C PHE A 272 -5.12 36.47 9.73
N VAL A 273 -6.29 37.03 9.40
CA VAL A 273 -6.59 38.44 9.68
C VAL A 273 -6.52 38.75 11.17
N PHE A 274 -7.12 37.88 12.01
CA PHE A 274 -7.09 38.06 13.46
C PHE A 274 -5.66 38.00 14.03
N PHE A 275 -4.91 36.97 13.71
CA PHE A 275 -3.55 36.81 14.22
C PHE A 275 -2.59 37.87 13.65
N THR A 276 -2.80 38.30 12.40
CA THR A 276 -2.04 39.41 11.81
C THR A 276 -2.34 40.71 12.54
N GLY A 277 -3.59 40.99 12.85
CA GLY A 277 -3.97 42.18 13.64
C GLY A 277 -3.32 42.16 15.03
N CYS A 278 -3.39 41.04 15.74
CA CYS A 278 -2.71 40.85 17.03
C CYS A 278 -1.19 41.05 16.92
N ALA A 279 -0.56 40.45 15.90
CA ALA A 279 0.88 40.58 15.68
C ALA A 279 1.26 42.05 15.40
N LEU A 280 0.53 42.75 14.54
CA LEU A 280 0.78 44.18 14.26
C LEU A 280 0.62 45.04 15.52
N ALA A 281 -0.36 44.78 16.37
CA ALA A 281 -0.52 45.48 17.62
C ALA A 281 0.67 45.26 18.55
N VAL A 282 1.14 44.01 18.71
CA VAL A 282 2.31 43.72 19.55
C VAL A 282 3.61 44.29 18.93
N ILE A 283 3.76 44.21 17.60
CA ILE A 283 4.89 44.84 16.90
C ILE A 283 4.87 46.33 17.16
N GLY A 284 3.74 47.01 16.93
CA GLY A 284 3.61 48.45 17.14
C GLY A 284 3.94 48.89 18.57
N THR A 285 3.42 48.15 19.58
CA THR A 285 3.76 48.42 20.99
C THR A 285 5.22 48.15 21.29
N THR A 286 5.83 47.09 20.78
CA THR A 286 7.25 46.77 20.96
C THR A 286 8.11 47.88 20.36
N PHE A 287 7.81 48.36 19.13
CA PHE A 287 8.54 49.46 18.49
C PHE A 287 8.35 50.79 19.23
N ALA A 288 7.16 51.07 19.73
CA ALA A 288 6.92 52.27 20.53
C ALA A 288 7.72 52.26 21.84
N VAL A 289 7.78 51.10 22.53
CA VAL A 289 8.59 50.94 23.74
C VAL A 289 10.08 51.07 23.41
N ILE A 290 10.59 50.43 22.35
CA ILE A 290 11.98 50.57 21.90
C ILE A 290 12.29 52.04 21.57
N GLY A 291 11.42 52.73 20.80
CA GLY A 291 11.61 54.13 20.43
C GLY A 291 11.64 55.09 21.62
N ALA A 292 10.80 54.83 22.65
CA ALA A 292 10.75 55.64 23.86
C ALA A 292 11.94 55.42 24.79
N THR A 293 12.46 54.19 24.87
CA THR A 293 13.51 53.81 25.84
C THR A 293 14.92 53.75 25.22
N ALA A 294 15.03 53.58 23.91
CA ALA A 294 16.31 53.38 23.21
C ALA A 294 17.28 54.56 23.33
N PRO A 295 16.85 55.84 23.27
CA PRO A 295 17.79 56.97 23.36
C PRO A 295 18.61 57.00 24.65
N GLU A 296 18.04 56.48 25.75
CA GLU A 296 18.69 56.45 27.06
C GLU A 296 19.38 55.11 27.37
N ALA A 297 18.93 54.01 26.74
CA ALA A 297 19.33 52.64 27.11
C ALA A 297 20.25 51.95 26.08
N LEU A 298 20.31 52.39 24.83
CA LEU A 298 21.00 51.67 23.75
C LEU A 298 22.02 52.53 23.01
N THR A 299 23.18 51.94 22.72
CA THR A 299 24.10 52.47 21.70
C THR A 299 23.50 52.32 20.31
N LEU A 300 23.99 53.08 19.31
CA LEU A 300 23.55 52.92 17.91
C LEU A 300 23.67 51.46 17.43
N THR A 301 24.77 50.80 17.76
CA THR A 301 24.97 49.39 17.43
C THR A 301 23.93 48.49 18.11
N GLY A 302 23.66 48.70 19.39
CA GLY A 302 22.65 47.95 20.15
C GLY A 302 21.23 48.11 19.55
N PHE A 303 20.88 49.35 19.15
CA PHE A 303 19.61 49.60 18.49
C PHE A 303 19.48 48.84 17.16
N VAL A 304 20.52 48.86 16.32
CA VAL A 304 20.53 48.13 15.04
C VAL A 304 20.43 46.64 15.26
N VAL A 305 21.13 46.07 16.26
CA VAL A 305 21.04 44.66 16.62
C VAL A 305 19.63 44.28 16.99
N VAL A 306 19.01 45.01 17.94
CA VAL A 306 17.64 44.70 18.41
C VAL A 306 16.64 44.81 17.28
N MET A 307 16.71 45.84 16.46
CA MET A 307 15.84 46.06 15.32
C MET A 307 15.93 44.91 14.31
N GLN A 308 17.15 44.55 13.92
CA GLN A 308 17.38 43.50 12.94
C GLN A 308 16.97 42.12 13.46
N VAL A 309 17.23 41.81 14.75
CA VAL A 309 16.83 40.57 15.39
C VAL A 309 15.31 40.46 15.54
N VAL A 310 14.63 41.55 15.94
CA VAL A 310 13.15 41.54 16.06
C VAL A 310 12.52 41.34 14.68
N LEU A 311 12.95 42.07 13.66
CA LEU A 311 12.43 41.91 12.30
C LEU A 311 12.67 40.49 11.75
N SER A 312 13.86 39.92 11.94
CA SER A 312 14.19 38.56 11.52
C SER A 312 13.45 37.52 12.35
N GLY A 313 13.26 37.76 13.64
CA GLY A 313 12.52 36.89 14.55
C GLY A 313 11.04 36.79 14.21
N LEU A 314 10.40 37.90 13.81
CA LEU A 314 8.98 37.90 13.40
C LEU A 314 8.72 37.01 12.19
N ARG A 315 9.70 36.89 11.27
CA ARG A 315 9.59 35.97 10.13
C ARG A 315 9.51 34.49 10.55
N LEU A 316 9.95 34.13 11.77
CA LEU A 316 9.80 32.79 12.32
C LEU A 316 8.35 32.47 12.73
N GLY A 317 7.43 33.44 12.69
CA GLY A 317 6.00 33.20 12.80
C GLY A 317 5.35 32.65 11.51
N GLU A 318 6.04 32.73 10.38
CA GLU A 318 5.53 32.30 9.08
C GLU A 318 5.39 30.77 8.97
N PHE A 319 4.76 30.34 7.87
CA PHE A 319 4.60 28.94 7.49
C PHE A 319 5.96 28.31 7.16
N TYR A 320 6.22 27.09 7.65
CA TYR A 320 7.41 26.32 7.35
C TYR A 320 7.10 25.19 6.36
N PRO A 321 7.40 25.36 5.06
CA PRO A 321 7.08 24.36 4.02
C PRO A 321 7.71 23.01 4.30
N GLU A 322 8.89 23.00 4.95
CA GLU A 322 9.67 21.82 5.27
C GLU A 322 9.16 21.02 6.47
N ALA A 323 8.27 21.58 7.28
CA ALA A 323 7.90 20.97 8.55
C ALA A 323 6.39 20.99 8.86
N ASP A 324 5.68 22.05 8.50
CA ASP A 324 4.29 22.23 8.94
C ASP A 324 3.31 21.27 8.27
N PRO A 325 3.31 21.08 6.93
CA PRO A 325 2.43 20.11 6.28
C PRO A 325 2.82 18.69 6.67
N GLN A 326 4.11 18.37 6.70
CA GLN A 326 4.62 17.04 7.02
C GLN A 326 4.18 16.60 8.41
N THR A 327 4.35 17.46 9.42
CA THR A 327 3.97 17.14 10.81
C THR A 327 2.46 17.23 11.08
N ALA A 328 1.68 17.87 10.21
CA ALA A 328 0.23 17.96 10.35
C ALA A 328 -0.52 16.84 9.62
N ILE A 329 -0.02 16.43 8.46
CA ILE A 329 -0.71 15.52 7.53
C ILE A 329 -0.02 14.15 7.48
N GLY A 330 1.32 14.10 7.59
CA GLY A 330 2.10 12.87 7.42
C GLY A 330 1.77 11.74 8.42
N MET A 331 1.05 12.05 9.51
CA MET A 331 0.58 11.02 10.43
C MET A 331 -0.69 10.29 9.97
N ILE A 332 -1.39 10.80 8.95
CA ILE A 332 -2.62 10.17 8.45
C ILE A 332 -2.33 8.76 7.94
N GLY A 333 -1.27 8.62 7.12
CA GLY A 333 -0.83 7.32 6.62
C GLY A 333 -0.40 6.36 7.73
N TYR A 334 0.34 6.86 8.71
CA TYR A 334 0.74 6.03 9.86
C TYR A 334 -0.46 5.59 10.72
N ASP A 335 -1.42 6.48 10.93
CA ASP A 335 -2.64 6.14 11.67
C ASP A 335 -3.50 5.15 10.87
N ALA A 336 -3.51 5.22 9.54
CA ALA A 336 -4.14 4.21 8.69
C ALA A 336 -3.45 2.84 8.84
N VAL A 337 -2.12 2.79 8.82
CA VAL A 337 -1.35 1.54 9.09
C VAL A 337 -1.69 0.97 10.46
N ARG A 338 -1.79 1.82 11.48
CA ARG A 338 -2.16 1.37 12.83
C ARG A 338 -3.59 0.83 12.91
N ARG A 339 -4.56 1.51 12.27
CA ARG A 339 -5.94 1.03 12.21
C ARG A 339 -6.03 -0.29 11.45
N TYR A 340 -5.38 -0.38 10.29
CA TYR A 340 -5.28 -1.61 9.53
C TYR A 340 -4.74 -2.76 10.37
N ARG A 341 -3.60 -2.55 11.05
CA ARG A 341 -3.02 -3.54 11.95
C ARG A 341 -3.98 -3.92 13.08
N SER A 342 -4.59 -2.95 13.75
CA SER A 342 -5.55 -3.21 14.84
C SER A 342 -6.76 -4.00 14.35
N ARG A 343 -7.28 -3.73 13.14
CA ARG A 343 -8.39 -4.50 12.56
C ARG A 343 -7.98 -5.92 12.21
N VAL A 344 -6.80 -6.10 11.62
CA VAL A 344 -6.27 -7.45 11.36
C VAL A 344 -6.05 -8.21 12.67
N ASP A 345 -5.49 -7.57 13.69
CA ASP A 345 -5.30 -8.19 15.02
C ASP A 345 -6.66 -8.57 15.65
N SER A 346 -7.66 -7.67 15.66
CA SER A 346 -9.01 -7.95 16.17
C SER A 346 -9.69 -9.07 15.37
N TYR A 347 -9.58 -9.02 14.04
CA TYR A 347 -10.12 -10.09 13.19
C TYR A 347 -9.52 -11.45 13.53
N LEU A 348 -8.20 -11.52 13.76
CA LEU A 348 -7.50 -12.75 14.13
C LEU A 348 -7.85 -13.21 15.55
N GLU A 349 -8.11 -12.29 16.48
CA GLU A 349 -8.58 -12.61 17.84
C GLU A 349 -10.02 -13.14 17.85
N GLU A 350 -10.91 -12.53 17.07
CA GLU A 350 -12.31 -12.97 16.93
C GLU A 350 -12.43 -14.27 16.12
N ASN A 351 -11.48 -14.53 15.22
CA ASN A 351 -11.44 -15.70 14.35
C ASN A 351 -10.11 -16.46 14.52
N PRO A 352 -9.90 -17.15 15.63
CA PRO A 352 -8.64 -17.89 15.87
C PRO A 352 -8.34 -18.92 14.78
N ALA A 353 -9.36 -19.43 14.10
CA ALA A 353 -9.24 -20.30 12.94
C ALA A 353 -8.57 -19.60 11.75
N ALA A 354 -8.67 -18.28 11.63
CA ALA A 354 -8.00 -17.49 10.58
C ALA A 354 -6.49 -17.38 10.79
N LEU A 355 -5.96 -17.61 11.97
CA LEU A 355 -4.53 -17.73 12.24
C LEU A 355 -3.95 -19.05 11.73
N LEU A 356 -4.82 -20.01 11.44
CA LEU A 356 -4.46 -21.34 10.95
C LEU A 356 -3.20 -21.94 11.63
N PRO A 357 -3.00 -21.81 12.96
CA PRO A 357 -2.02 -22.65 13.59
C PRO A 357 -2.54 -24.07 13.50
N GLY A 358 -1.66 -25.01 13.22
CA GLY A 358 -2.01 -26.39 13.50
C GLY A 358 -2.62 -26.47 14.91
N ARG A 359 -3.59 -27.35 15.15
CA ARG A 359 -4.16 -27.54 16.49
C ARG A 359 -3.05 -27.59 17.54
N PRO A 360 -3.25 -27.04 18.76
CA PRO A 360 -2.30 -27.27 19.85
C PRO A 360 -2.03 -28.78 19.95
N GLY A 361 -0.78 -29.20 19.68
CA GLY A 361 -0.43 -30.61 19.56
C GLY A 361 -0.22 -31.11 18.12
N ALA A 362 -0.34 -30.24 17.07
CA ALA A 362 0.08 -30.60 15.72
C ALA A 362 1.55 -31.01 15.75
N LYS A 363 1.83 -32.24 15.37
CA LYS A 363 3.22 -32.74 15.30
C LYS A 363 3.92 -32.01 14.17
N PRO A 364 5.03 -31.33 14.42
CA PRO A 364 5.88 -30.86 13.32
C PRO A 364 6.43 -32.11 12.61
N GLY A 365 6.12 -32.23 11.35
CA GLY A 365 6.59 -33.32 10.52
C GLY A 365 6.08 -33.17 9.10
N PRO A 366 6.78 -33.70 8.09
CA PRO A 366 6.37 -33.58 6.71
C PRO A 366 4.95 -34.15 6.53
N VAL A 367 4.11 -33.40 5.85
CA VAL A 367 2.76 -33.85 5.47
C VAL A 367 2.90 -35.11 4.60
N PRO A 368 2.29 -36.25 4.98
CA PRO A 368 2.36 -37.43 4.16
C PRO A 368 1.71 -37.19 2.79
N THR A 369 2.20 -37.84 1.77
CA THR A 369 1.55 -37.85 0.47
C THR A 369 0.18 -38.51 0.63
N PRO A 370 -0.92 -37.89 0.17
CA PRO A 370 -2.23 -38.52 0.18
C PRO A 370 -2.19 -39.90 -0.50
N ALA A 371 -2.79 -40.91 0.15
CA ALA A 371 -2.70 -42.31 -0.30
C ALA A 371 -4.04 -42.92 -0.65
N SER A 372 -5.15 -42.46 -0.08
CA SER A 372 -6.47 -43.11 -0.23
C SER A 372 -7.56 -42.12 -0.61
N VAL A 373 -7.85 -41.13 0.24
CA VAL A 373 -9.02 -40.28 0.05
C VAL A 373 -8.87 -38.89 0.67
N ILE A 374 -9.32 -37.86 -0.05
CA ILE A 374 -9.58 -36.53 0.49
C ILE A 374 -11.09 -36.46 0.77
N HIS A 375 -11.48 -36.20 2.02
CA HIS A 375 -12.87 -36.25 2.47
C HIS A 375 -13.31 -34.94 3.11
N PHE A 376 -14.29 -34.27 2.54
CA PHE A 376 -15.05 -33.19 3.15
C PHE A 376 -16.12 -33.84 4.04
N ASP A 377 -15.86 -33.88 5.35
CA ASP A 377 -16.66 -34.62 6.33
C ASP A 377 -17.61 -33.65 7.03
N ASN A 378 -18.88 -33.69 6.66
CA ASN A 378 -19.99 -32.89 7.20
C ASN A 378 -19.65 -31.39 7.30
N VAL A 379 -19.10 -30.82 6.22
CA VAL A 379 -18.58 -29.45 6.20
C VAL A 379 -19.70 -28.42 6.15
N VAL A 380 -19.71 -27.50 7.12
CA VAL A 380 -20.52 -26.28 7.13
C VAL A 380 -19.61 -25.08 6.93
N PHE A 381 -19.95 -24.26 5.93
CA PHE A 381 -19.15 -23.07 5.64
C PHE A 381 -19.99 -21.90 5.17
N ARG A 382 -19.65 -20.72 5.67
CA ARG A 382 -20.23 -19.42 5.31
C ARG A 382 -19.12 -18.39 5.15
N TYR A 383 -19.22 -17.55 4.11
CA TYR A 383 -18.31 -16.42 3.99
C TYR A 383 -18.57 -15.35 5.05
N PRO A 384 -17.54 -14.66 5.56
CA PRO A 384 -17.70 -13.56 6.49
C PRO A 384 -18.71 -12.52 5.95
N GLY A 385 -19.61 -12.07 6.82
CA GLY A 385 -20.65 -11.09 6.46
C GLY A 385 -21.81 -11.61 5.60
N ARG A 386 -21.87 -12.92 5.29
CA ARG A 386 -23.01 -13.53 4.61
C ARG A 386 -23.94 -14.23 5.62
N GLU A 387 -25.25 -14.12 5.42
CA GLU A 387 -26.23 -14.79 6.29
C GLU A 387 -26.40 -16.28 5.96
N ARG A 388 -26.35 -16.63 4.68
CA ARG A 388 -26.58 -18.00 4.20
C ARG A 388 -25.28 -18.77 4.05
N PRO A 389 -25.22 -20.03 4.55
CA PRO A 389 -24.07 -20.89 4.33
C PRO A 389 -23.97 -21.26 2.84
N VAL A 390 -22.73 -21.45 2.36
CA VAL A 390 -22.45 -22.03 1.04
C VAL A 390 -22.56 -23.55 1.12
N PHE A 391 -22.06 -24.14 2.20
CA PHE A 391 -22.17 -25.53 2.52
C PHE A 391 -22.91 -25.71 3.85
N ASP A 392 -23.85 -26.62 3.89
CA ASP A 392 -24.61 -27.00 5.07
C ASP A 392 -24.60 -28.52 5.22
N GLY A 393 -23.50 -29.04 5.77
CA GLY A 393 -23.27 -30.47 5.94
C GLY A 393 -22.80 -31.16 4.65
N LEU A 394 -21.86 -30.56 3.91
CA LEU A 394 -21.28 -31.18 2.71
C LEU A 394 -20.50 -32.44 3.09
N ASP A 395 -20.89 -33.59 2.53
CA ASP A 395 -20.13 -34.84 2.54
C ASP A 395 -19.65 -35.15 1.12
N LEU A 396 -18.34 -35.15 0.89
CA LEU A 396 -17.75 -35.41 -0.42
C LEU A 396 -16.42 -36.15 -0.27
N LYS A 397 -16.27 -37.26 -0.95
CA LYS A 397 -15.03 -38.06 -1.01
C LYS A 397 -14.41 -37.99 -2.39
N ILE A 398 -13.12 -37.61 -2.43
CA ILE A 398 -12.30 -37.52 -3.64
C ILE A 398 -11.24 -38.62 -3.53
N PRO A 399 -11.32 -39.68 -4.35
CA PRO A 399 -10.32 -40.77 -4.35
C PRO A 399 -8.96 -40.22 -4.79
N VAL A 400 -7.90 -40.65 -4.10
CA VAL A 400 -6.53 -40.33 -4.46
C VAL A 400 -6.11 -41.10 -5.71
N GLY A 401 -5.30 -40.46 -6.57
CA GLY A 401 -4.79 -41.06 -7.81
C GLY A 401 -5.82 -41.10 -8.96
N HIS A 402 -6.95 -40.44 -8.80
CA HIS A 402 -8.02 -40.40 -9.81
C HIS A 402 -8.36 -38.95 -10.18
N CYS A 403 -8.92 -38.79 -11.37
CA CYS A 403 -9.48 -37.52 -11.82
C CYS A 403 -10.96 -37.44 -11.39
N THR A 404 -11.27 -36.51 -10.47
CA THR A 404 -12.66 -36.22 -10.07
C THR A 404 -13.08 -34.89 -10.69
N ALA A 405 -14.11 -34.91 -11.53
CA ALA A 405 -14.72 -33.70 -12.07
C ALA A 405 -15.86 -33.19 -11.18
N LEU A 406 -15.87 -31.92 -10.90
CA LEU A 406 -16.93 -31.24 -10.14
C LEU A 406 -17.78 -30.37 -11.08
N VAL A 407 -19.02 -30.73 -11.23
CA VAL A 407 -20.00 -30.07 -12.11
C VAL A 407 -21.11 -29.42 -11.26
N GLY A 408 -21.68 -28.32 -11.73
CA GLY A 408 -22.80 -27.68 -11.05
C GLY A 408 -23.02 -26.26 -11.57
N VAL A 409 -24.21 -25.72 -11.28
CA VAL A 409 -24.57 -24.36 -11.66
C VAL A 409 -23.65 -23.31 -11.00
N ASN A 410 -23.62 -22.10 -11.57
CA ASN A 410 -22.87 -21.01 -10.97
C ASN A 410 -23.41 -20.70 -9.55
N GLY A 411 -22.49 -20.51 -8.60
CA GLY A 411 -22.87 -20.31 -7.20
C GLY A 411 -23.10 -21.58 -6.39
N ALA A 412 -22.94 -22.79 -6.96
CA ALA A 412 -23.09 -24.05 -6.22
C ALA A 412 -22.01 -24.29 -5.14
N GLY A 413 -20.92 -23.51 -5.14
CA GLY A 413 -19.85 -23.63 -4.15
C GLY A 413 -18.56 -24.27 -4.68
N LYS A 414 -18.42 -24.50 -6.00
CA LYS A 414 -17.25 -25.19 -6.59
C LYS A 414 -15.92 -24.53 -6.21
N THR A 415 -15.74 -23.24 -6.46
CA THR A 415 -14.54 -22.48 -6.09
C THR A 415 -14.36 -22.38 -4.57
N THR A 416 -15.47 -22.38 -3.80
CA THR A 416 -15.42 -22.39 -2.32
C THR A 416 -14.81 -23.69 -1.81
N LEU A 417 -15.12 -24.83 -2.44
CA LEU A 417 -14.51 -26.12 -2.11
C LEU A 417 -12.98 -26.07 -2.29
N VAL A 418 -12.52 -25.48 -3.39
CA VAL A 418 -11.06 -25.28 -3.64
C VAL A 418 -10.43 -24.40 -2.55
N LYS A 419 -11.10 -23.31 -2.20
CA LYS A 419 -10.61 -22.39 -1.15
C LYS A 419 -10.50 -23.10 0.22
N LEU A 420 -11.42 -23.99 0.56
CA LEU A 420 -11.35 -24.80 1.78
C LEU A 420 -10.25 -25.87 1.71
N LEU A 421 -10.11 -26.56 0.57
CA LEU A 421 -9.03 -27.52 0.36
C LEU A 421 -7.65 -26.88 0.48
N ALA A 422 -7.48 -25.70 -0.10
CA ALA A 422 -6.24 -24.93 -0.02
C ALA A 422 -6.06 -24.21 1.33
N ARG A 423 -6.98 -24.40 2.27
CA ARG A 423 -6.99 -23.72 3.58
C ARG A 423 -6.84 -22.21 3.45
N LEU A 424 -7.47 -21.60 2.45
CA LEU A 424 -7.64 -20.15 2.34
C LEU A 424 -8.77 -19.68 3.27
N TYR A 425 -9.68 -20.59 3.58
CA TYR A 425 -10.73 -20.49 4.59
C TYR A 425 -10.79 -21.78 5.39
N GLU A 426 -11.38 -21.72 6.58
CA GLU A 426 -11.70 -22.90 7.36
C GLU A 426 -13.22 -23.07 7.53
N PRO A 427 -13.73 -24.29 7.61
CA PRO A 427 -15.14 -24.53 7.85
C PRO A 427 -15.57 -24.14 9.27
N GLU A 428 -16.83 -23.68 9.43
CA GLU A 428 -17.45 -23.40 10.73
C GLU A 428 -17.60 -24.67 11.57
N SER A 429 -17.99 -25.77 10.91
CA SER A 429 -18.03 -27.10 11.51
C SER A 429 -17.73 -28.18 10.48
N GLY A 430 -17.50 -29.39 10.92
CA GLY A 430 -16.98 -30.48 10.09
C GLY A 430 -15.46 -30.33 9.87
N ALA A 431 -14.93 -31.07 8.91
CA ALA A 431 -13.51 -31.10 8.63
C ALA A 431 -13.21 -31.52 7.18
N VAL A 432 -12.12 -31.00 6.61
CA VAL A 432 -11.48 -31.61 5.44
C VAL A 432 -10.41 -32.57 5.95
N ARG A 433 -10.52 -33.84 5.56
CA ARG A 433 -9.61 -34.90 6.01
C ARG A 433 -8.84 -35.48 4.83
N VAL A 434 -7.61 -35.84 5.07
CA VAL A 434 -6.77 -36.63 4.15
C VAL A 434 -6.40 -37.92 4.85
N ASP A 435 -6.82 -39.04 4.27
CA ASP A 435 -6.60 -40.37 4.85
C ASP A 435 -7.06 -40.47 6.32
N GLY A 436 -8.21 -39.84 6.62
CA GLY A 436 -8.81 -39.76 7.96
C GLY A 436 -8.22 -38.69 8.88
N VAL A 437 -7.11 -38.04 8.51
CA VAL A 437 -6.48 -36.98 9.32
C VAL A 437 -7.00 -35.62 8.88
N ASP A 438 -7.46 -34.81 9.82
CA ASP A 438 -7.89 -33.42 9.57
C ASP A 438 -6.71 -32.56 9.08
N ILE A 439 -6.86 -31.91 7.92
CA ILE A 439 -5.79 -31.07 7.34
C ILE A 439 -5.36 -29.93 8.26
N ARG A 440 -6.19 -29.52 9.23
CA ARG A 440 -5.85 -28.52 10.25
C ARG A 440 -4.76 -29.00 11.23
N SER A 441 -4.48 -30.29 11.28
CA SER A 441 -3.37 -30.84 12.09
C SER A 441 -2.00 -30.65 11.44
N TYR A 442 -1.94 -30.28 10.16
CA TYR A 442 -0.72 -30.01 9.43
C TYR A 442 -0.35 -28.52 9.44
N GLN A 443 0.93 -28.22 9.23
CA GLN A 443 1.37 -26.86 8.91
C GLN A 443 0.78 -26.42 7.58
N VAL A 444 0.29 -25.17 7.49
CA VAL A 444 -0.40 -24.69 6.28
C VAL A 444 0.48 -24.72 5.05
N ASP A 445 1.73 -24.25 5.18
CA ASP A 445 2.66 -24.18 4.06
C ASP A 445 3.07 -25.57 3.58
N GLU A 446 3.24 -26.52 4.51
CA GLU A 446 3.54 -27.92 4.17
C GLU A 446 2.34 -28.63 3.49
N TRP A 447 1.12 -28.34 3.94
CA TRP A 447 -0.09 -28.82 3.26
C TRP A 447 -0.21 -28.23 1.85
N ARG A 448 -0.06 -26.91 1.71
CA ARG A 448 -0.14 -26.24 0.41
C ARG A 448 0.94 -26.69 -0.56
N ALA A 449 2.11 -27.07 -0.08
CA ALA A 449 3.16 -27.67 -0.91
C ALA A 449 2.73 -29.02 -1.54
N LYS A 450 1.66 -29.66 -1.04
CA LYS A 450 1.07 -30.87 -1.66
C LYS A 450 0.02 -30.55 -2.72
N LEU A 451 -0.31 -29.27 -2.94
CA LEU A 451 -1.36 -28.83 -3.86
C LEU A 451 -0.77 -28.02 -5.00
N ALA A 452 -1.14 -28.32 -6.22
CA ALA A 452 -0.95 -27.48 -7.40
C ALA A 452 -2.31 -26.91 -7.81
N VAL A 453 -2.59 -25.65 -7.49
CA VAL A 453 -3.92 -25.04 -7.71
C VAL A 453 -3.83 -23.99 -8.81
N ILE A 454 -4.72 -24.12 -9.81
CA ILE A 454 -4.97 -23.10 -10.81
C ILE A 454 -6.38 -22.59 -10.58
N PHE A 455 -6.50 -21.31 -10.16
CA PHE A 455 -7.79 -20.64 -10.02
C PHE A 455 -8.28 -20.12 -11.38
N GLN A 456 -9.57 -19.86 -11.51
CA GLN A 456 -10.19 -19.31 -12.71
C GLN A 456 -9.56 -17.98 -13.14
N ASP A 457 -9.23 -17.11 -12.18
CA ASP A 457 -8.56 -15.82 -12.34
C ASP A 457 -7.10 -15.88 -11.90
N PHE A 458 -6.34 -16.83 -12.45
CA PHE A 458 -4.93 -17.01 -12.11
C PHE A 458 -4.08 -15.76 -12.38
N LEU A 459 -3.11 -15.50 -11.51
CA LEU A 459 -2.23 -14.34 -11.63
C LEU A 459 -1.24 -14.49 -12.79
N ARG A 460 -1.13 -13.39 -13.54
CA ARG A 460 -0.16 -13.18 -14.61
C ARG A 460 0.97 -12.32 -14.06
N TYR A 461 2.07 -12.95 -13.67
CA TYR A 461 3.18 -12.21 -13.07
C TYR A 461 3.98 -11.50 -14.17
N GLU A 462 4.23 -10.20 -14.00
CA GLU A 462 5.10 -9.39 -14.86
C GLU A 462 6.58 -9.75 -14.64
N SER A 463 6.92 -11.02 -14.81
CA SER A 463 8.24 -11.60 -14.61
C SER A 463 8.59 -12.50 -15.78
N SER A 464 9.75 -13.19 -15.74
CA SER A 464 10.16 -14.10 -16.81
C SER A 464 9.18 -15.28 -16.98
N VAL A 465 9.24 -15.95 -18.14
CA VAL A 465 8.54 -17.22 -18.35
C VAL A 465 8.98 -18.23 -17.29
N ALA A 466 10.31 -18.31 -17.04
CA ALA A 466 10.86 -19.20 -16.04
C ALA A 466 10.28 -18.98 -14.66
N ASP A 467 10.18 -17.73 -14.21
CA ASP A 467 9.58 -17.41 -12.91
C ASP A 467 8.11 -17.82 -12.87
N ASN A 468 7.35 -17.48 -13.94
CA ASN A 468 5.93 -17.81 -14.01
C ASN A 468 5.64 -19.30 -13.91
N ILE A 469 6.47 -20.14 -14.47
CA ILE A 469 6.34 -21.60 -14.37
C ILE A 469 6.93 -22.08 -13.05
N GLY A 470 8.13 -21.60 -12.69
CA GLY A 470 8.88 -22.00 -11.49
C GLY A 470 8.16 -21.69 -10.18
N PHE A 471 7.27 -20.67 -10.15
CA PHE A 471 6.44 -20.38 -8.97
C PHE A 471 5.50 -21.53 -8.59
N GLY A 472 5.35 -22.54 -9.41
CA GLY A 472 4.72 -23.80 -9.03
C GLY A 472 5.43 -24.53 -7.89
N SER A 473 6.77 -24.40 -7.83
CA SER A 473 7.59 -24.97 -6.74
C SER A 473 8.80 -24.07 -6.49
N ARG A 474 8.64 -23.12 -5.56
CA ARG A 474 9.61 -22.03 -5.31
C ARG A 474 11.02 -22.52 -4.93
N ASP A 475 11.11 -23.70 -4.30
CA ASP A 475 12.38 -24.25 -3.84
C ASP A 475 13.22 -24.83 -5.00
N PHE A 476 12.66 -24.91 -6.21
CA PHE A 476 13.25 -25.44 -7.43
C PHE A 476 13.29 -24.43 -8.59
N LEU A 477 13.30 -23.13 -8.29
CA LEU A 477 13.34 -22.07 -9.31
C LEU A 477 14.56 -22.18 -10.24
N ASP A 478 15.64 -22.80 -9.78
CA ASP A 478 16.86 -23.01 -10.56
C ASP A 478 16.82 -24.26 -11.47
N ASP A 479 15.77 -25.11 -11.38
CA ASP A 479 15.58 -26.26 -12.26
C ASP A 479 15.07 -25.83 -13.65
N ARG A 480 15.98 -25.24 -14.42
CA ARG A 480 15.71 -24.76 -15.79
C ARG A 480 15.24 -25.85 -16.73
N ALA A 481 15.78 -27.07 -16.55
CA ALA A 481 15.43 -28.23 -17.36
C ALA A 481 14.01 -28.71 -17.05
N GLY A 482 13.63 -28.77 -15.78
CA GLY A 482 12.27 -29.07 -15.35
C GLY A 482 11.24 -28.01 -15.79
N ILE A 483 11.60 -26.72 -15.71
CA ILE A 483 10.77 -25.62 -16.22
C ILE A 483 10.55 -25.75 -17.74
N ARG A 484 11.62 -26.02 -18.50
CA ARG A 484 11.52 -26.24 -19.95
C ARG A 484 10.66 -27.45 -20.28
N ALA A 485 10.88 -28.58 -19.62
CA ALA A 485 10.07 -29.77 -19.81
C ALA A 485 8.59 -29.56 -19.52
N ALA A 486 8.25 -28.80 -18.45
CA ALA A 486 6.85 -28.46 -18.14
C ALA A 486 6.23 -27.54 -19.21
N ALA A 487 7.02 -26.63 -19.78
CA ALA A 487 6.56 -25.76 -20.86
C ALA A 487 6.33 -26.54 -22.17
N ASP A 488 7.24 -27.42 -22.51
CA ASP A 488 7.15 -28.27 -23.69
C ASP A 488 5.93 -29.22 -23.62
N ALA A 489 5.67 -29.77 -22.43
CA ALA A 489 4.53 -30.67 -22.17
C ALA A 489 3.16 -30.02 -22.36
N VAL A 490 3.06 -28.70 -22.29
CA VAL A 490 1.81 -27.97 -22.59
C VAL A 490 1.83 -27.27 -23.95
N GLY A 491 2.75 -27.64 -24.83
CA GLY A 491 2.84 -27.10 -26.20
C GLY A 491 3.33 -25.66 -26.27
N LEU A 492 4.18 -25.20 -25.32
CA LEU A 492 4.80 -23.88 -25.37
C LEU A 492 6.20 -23.90 -26.02
N GLY A 493 6.72 -25.04 -26.45
CA GLY A 493 8.08 -25.21 -26.96
C GLY A 493 8.42 -24.27 -28.13
N GLU A 494 7.68 -24.33 -29.21
CA GLU A 494 7.84 -23.46 -30.40
C GLU A 494 7.69 -21.98 -30.05
N PHE A 495 6.74 -21.66 -29.19
CA PHE A 495 6.54 -20.28 -28.74
C PHE A 495 7.76 -19.76 -27.97
N LEU A 496 8.35 -20.58 -27.08
CA LEU A 496 9.55 -20.21 -26.33
C LEU A 496 10.76 -19.97 -27.24
N GLU A 497 10.89 -20.74 -28.34
CA GLU A 497 11.97 -20.57 -29.31
C GLU A 497 11.82 -19.26 -30.11
N ALA A 498 10.61 -18.79 -30.31
CA ALA A 498 10.32 -17.52 -30.96
C ALA A 498 10.54 -16.30 -30.03
N LEU A 499 10.67 -16.50 -28.72
CA LEU A 499 10.87 -15.40 -27.79
C LEU A 499 12.32 -14.89 -27.78
N PRO A 500 12.57 -13.56 -27.65
CA PRO A 500 13.90 -12.97 -27.74
C PRO A 500 14.94 -13.54 -26.78
N ARG A 501 14.50 -13.99 -25.59
CA ARG A 501 15.35 -14.55 -24.52
C ARG A 501 14.85 -15.90 -24.02
N GLY A 502 13.99 -16.58 -24.79
CA GLY A 502 13.41 -17.87 -24.40
C GLY A 502 12.75 -17.79 -23.00
N LEU A 503 13.13 -18.67 -22.10
CA LEU A 503 12.62 -18.72 -20.72
C LEU A 503 12.87 -17.44 -19.90
N ASP A 504 13.87 -16.63 -20.25
CA ASP A 504 14.20 -15.39 -19.53
C ASP A 504 13.47 -14.17 -20.09
N THR A 505 12.55 -14.36 -21.05
CA THR A 505 11.73 -13.28 -21.59
C THR A 505 10.71 -12.85 -20.55
N PRO A 506 10.65 -11.55 -20.18
CA PRO A 506 9.59 -11.03 -19.32
C PRO A 506 8.23 -11.06 -20.01
N LEU A 507 7.22 -11.52 -19.28
CA LEU A 507 5.83 -11.58 -19.76
C LEU A 507 5.08 -10.29 -19.46
N ALA A 508 5.65 -9.17 -19.91
CA ALA A 508 5.07 -7.84 -19.75
C ALA A 508 5.58 -6.92 -20.87
N ARG A 509 4.68 -6.43 -21.70
CA ARG A 509 5.00 -5.58 -22.85
C ARG A 509 5.72 -4.27 -22.48
N GLN A 510 5.47 -3.75 -21.29
CA GLN A 510 6.08 -2.52 -20.77
C GLN A 510 7.55 -2.72 -20.35
N LEU A 511 8.02 -3.95 -20.21
CA LEU A 511 9.41 -4.23 -19.85
C LEU A 511 10.28 -4.38 -21.11
N THR A 512 11.53 -3.92 -21.01
CA THR A 512 12.49 -3.97 -22.13
C THR A 512 12.72 -5.42 -22.59
N GLY A 513 12.39 -5.73 -23.84
CA GLY A 513 12.47 -7.08 -24.41
C GLY A 513 11.39 -8.01 -23.88
N GLY A 514 10.31 -7.46 -23.33
CA GLY A 514 9.16 -8.22 -22.87
C GLY A 514 8.22 -8.62 -24.00
N ALA A 515 7.44 -9.67 -23.77
CA ALA A 515 6.43 -10.18 -24.68
C ALA A 515 5.03 -10.13 -24.03
N GLU A 516 4.00 -9.99 -24.84
CA GLU A 516 2.61 -10.12 -24.43
C GLU A 516 2.06 -11.45 -24.91
N LEU A 517 1.41 -12.19 -24.04
CA LEU A 517 0.82 -13.48 -24.35
C LEU A 517 -0.68 -13.35 -24.65
N SER A 518 -1.15 -14.19 -25.57
CA SER A 518 -2.61 -14.40 -25.73
C SER A 518 -3.21 -15.07 -24.49
N GLY A 519 -4.53 -15.00 -24.34
CA GLY A 519 -5.24 -15.66 -23.25
C GLY A 519 -4.95 -17.17 -23.16
N GLY A 520 -4.93 -17.85 -24.31
CA GLY A 520 -4.59 -19.28 -24.38
C GLY A 520 -3.14 -19.60 -24.02
N GLN A 521 -2.18 -18.73 -24.40
CA GLN A 521 -0.77 -18.91 -23.99
C GLN A 521 -0.60 -18.71 -22.47
N TRP A 522 -1.26 -17.71 -21.88
CA TRP A 522 -1.28 -17.52 -20.43
C TRP A 522 -1.84 -18.74 -19.69
N GLN A 523 -2.86 -19.35 -20.25
CA GLN A 523 -3.47 -20.56 -19.72
C GLN A 523 -2.48 -21.74 -19.74
N ARG A 524 -1.76 -21.94 -20.84
CA ARG A 524 -0.69 -22.94 -20.95
C ARG A 524 0.44 -22.69 -19.96
N VAL A 525 0.83 -21.42 -19.73
CA VAL A 525 1.81 -21.06 -18.69
C VAL A 525 1.31 -21.45 -17.29
N ALA A 526 0.02 -21.20 -16.97
CA ALA A 526 -0.56 -21.62 -15.69
C ALA A 526 -0.56 -23.15 -15.54
N LEU A 527 -0.84 -23.88 -16.61
CA LEU A 527 -0.81 -25.35 -16.62
C LEU A 527 0.61 -25.89 -16.49
N ALA A 528 1.61 -25.28 -17.18
CA ALA A 528 3.03 -25.61 -16.99
C ALA A 528 3.46 -25.40 -15.53
N ARG A 529 2.96 -24.35 -14.87
CA ARG A 529 3.17 -24.11 -13.43
C ARG A 529 2.66 -25.28 -12.57
N ALA A 530 1.45 -25.80 -12.87
CA ALA A 530 0.91 -26.95 -12.15
C ALA A 530 1.68 -28.24 -12.42
N LEU A 531 2.09 -28.51 -13.66
CA LEU A 531 2.94 -29.67 -14.00
C LEU A 531 4.31 -29.58 -13.35
N PHE A 532 4.89 -28.38 -13.27
CA PHE A 532 6.16 -28.17 -12.57
C PHE A 532 6.01 -28.45 -11.07
N ALA A 533 4.90 -28.01 -10.45
CA ALA A 533 4.59 -28.35 -9.06
C ALA A 533 4.40 -29.86 -8.83
N LEU A 534 3.69 -30.54 -9.74
CA LEU A 534 3.53 -32.00 -9.70
C LEU A 534 4.87 -32.71 -9.73
N ARG A 535 5.75 -32.33 -10.64
CA ARG A 535 7.11 -32.90 -10.78
C ARG A 535 7.92 -32.76 -9.49
N HIS A 536 7.68 -31.71 -8.71
CA HIS A 536 8.41 -31.40 -7.48
C HIS A 536 7.65 -31.76 -6.19
N GLY A 537 6.68 -32.67 -6.25
CA GLY A 537 6.09 -33.31 -5.08
C GLY A 537 4.76 -32.75 -4.61
N SER A 538 4.00 -32.10 -5.49
CA SER A 538 2.60 -31.69 -5.26
C SER A 538 1.62 -32.67 -5.91
N PRO A 539 1.24 -33.78 -5.24
CA PRO A 539 0.50 -34.88 -5.84
C PRO A 539 -0.99 -34.59 -6.10
N VAL A 540 -1.49 -33.45 -5.62
CA VAL A 540 -2.90 -33.05 -5.78
C VAL A 540 -2.98 -31.83 -6.69
N ILE A 541 -3.61 -31.99 -7.84
CA ILE A 541 -3.84 -30.93 -8.82
C ILE A 541 -5.27 -30.46 -8.72
N VAL A 542 -5.49 -29.15 -8.67
CA VAL A 542 -6.81 -28.54 -8.70
C VAL A 542 -6.88 -27.54 -9.85
N LEU A 543 -7.83 -27.75 -10.75
CA LEU A 543 -8.05 -26.93 -11.93
C LEU A 543 -9.45 -26.31 -11.86
N ASP A 544 -9.54 -25.00 -11.64
CA ASP A 544 -10.82 -24.27 -11.62
C ASP A 544 -11.01 -23.55 -12.96
N GLU A 545 -11.83 -24.12 -13.84
CA GLU A 545 -12.15 -23.66 -15.20
C GLU A 545 -10.90 -23.35 -16.07
N PRO A 546 -9.96 -24.31 -16.20
CA PRO A 546 -8.64 -24.05 -16.77
C PRO A 546 -8.64 -23.73 -18.26
N THR A 547 -9.76 -23.83 -18.99
CA THR A 547 -9.84 -23.70 -20.46
C THR A 547 -10.80 -22.61 -20.94
N ALA A 548 -11.16 -21.67 -20.08
CA ALA A 548 -12.12 -20.61 -20.42
C ALA A 548 -11.74 -19.79 -21.68
N SER A 549 -10.45 -19.77 -22.07
CA SER A 549 -9.93 -19.00 -23.24
C SER A 549 -9.54 -19.88 -24.44
N LEU A 550 -9.74 -21.19 -24.41
CA LEU A 550 -9.42 -22.10 -25.52
C LEU A 550 -10.67 -22.35 -26.38
N ASP A 551 -10.46 -22.58 -27.68
CA ASP A 551 -11.52 -23.07 -28.55
C ASP A 551 -11.81 -24.56 -28.27
N VAL A 552 -13.00 -25.04 -28.66
CA VAL A 552 -13.52 -26.38 -28.30
C VAL A 552 -12.64 -27.51 -28.84
N ARG A 553 -12.01 -27.33 -30.03
CA ARG A 553 -11.15 -28.36 -30.65
C ARG A 553 -9.78 -28.42 -29.98
N ALA A 554 -9.17 -27.26 -29.72
CA ALA A 554 -7.90 -27.15 -29.01
C ALA A 554 -8.02 -27.63 -27.56
N GLU A 555 -9.20 -27.45 -26.95
CA GLU A 555 -9.49 -27.91 -25.58
C GLU A 555 -9.53 -29.44 -25.47
N ALA A 556 -10.24 -30.12 -26.36
CA ALA A 556 -10.39 -31.57 -26.31
C ALA A 556 -9.01 -32.27 -26.42
N GLY A 557 -8.21 -31.91 -27.42
CA GLY A 557 -6.87 -32.47 -27.59
C GLY A 557 -5.92 -32.15 -26.43
N PHE A 558 -6.06 -30.94 -25.86
CA PHE A 558 -5.27 -30.53 -24.70
C PHE A 558 -5.58 -31.35 -23.44
N PHE A 559 -6.86 -31.66 -23.18
CA PHE A 559 -7.22 -32.43 -22.00
C PHE A 559 -6.81 -33.89 -22.09
N ASP A 560 -6.85 -34.50 -23.28
CA ASP A 560 -6.34 -35.87 -23.48
C ASP A 560 -4.84 -35.91 -23.13
N GLU A 561 -4.05 -34.96 -23.66
CA GLU A 561 -2.62 -34.86 -23.38
C GLU A 561 -2.32 -34.54 -21.90
N PHE A 562 -3.10 -33.63 -21.29
CA PHE A 562 -2.95 -33.28 -19.88
C PHE A 562 -3.34 -34.43 -18.93
N ALA A 563 -4.37 -35.19 -19.24
CA ALA A 563 -4.76 -36.38 -18.49
C ALA A 563 -3.64 -37.43 -18.47
N ASP A 564 -2.99 -37.65 -19.62
CA ASP A 564 -1.84 -38.56 -19.71
C ASP A 564 -0.65 -38.05 -18.87
N LEU A 565 -0.36 -36.73 -18.90
CA LEU A 565 0.73 -36.11 -18.13
C LEU A 565 0.49 -36.12 -16.62
N THR A 566 -0.77 -36.15 -16.19
CA THR A 566 -1.17 -36.18 -14.78
C THR A 566 -1.62 -37.55 -14.30
N HIS A 567 -1.40 -38.58 -15.10
CA HIS A 567 -1.77 -39.95 -14.75
C HIS A 567 -1.17 -40.38 -13.41
N GLY A 568 -1.99 -40.89 -12.50
CA GLY A 568 -1.60 -41.27 -11.14
C GLY A 568 -1.56 -40.10 -10.14
N ALA A 569 -1.73 -38.84 -10.56
CA ALA A 569 -1.97 -37.73 -9.65
C ALA A 569 -3.46 -37.66 -9.25
N THR A 570 -3.73 -37.07 -8.09
CA THR A 570 -5.10 -36.75 -7.70
C THR A 570 -5.53 -35.46 -8.36
N THR A 571 -6.46 -35.52 -9.32
CA THR A 571 -6.90 -34.33 -10.04
C THR A 571 -8.32 -33.98 -9.65
N LEU A 572 -8.56 -32.76 -9.16
CA LEU A 572 -9.86 -32.15 -8.99
C LEU A 572 -10.09 -31.13 -10.11
N LEU A 573 -10.97 -31.48 -11.04
CA LEU A 573 -11.30 -30.67 -12.20
C LEU A 573 -12.65 -30.00 -12.01
N ILE A 574 -12.68 -28.67 -12.00
CA ILE A 574 -13.92 -27.90 -12.05
C ILE A 574 -14.10 -27.42 -13.48
N SER A 575 -15.16 -27.84 -14.12
CA SER A 575 -15.49 -27.40 -15.46
C SER A 575 -17.00 -27.35 -15.66
N HIS A 576 -17.43 -26.41 -16.47
CA HIS A 576 -18.80 -26.34 -16.97
C HIS A 576 -18.90 -26.93 -18.40
N ARG A 577 -17.79 -27.39 -18.98
CA ARG A 577 -17.72 -27.96 -20.34
C ARG A 577 -17.70 -29.50 -20.26
N PHE A 578 -18.70 -30.12 -20.82
CA PHE A 578 -18.84 -31.57 -20.76
C PHE A 578 -17.85 -32.32 -21.66
N SER A 579 -17.30 -31.69 -22.70
CA SER A 579 -16.18 -32.23 -23.48
C SER A 579 -15.01 -32.64 -22.60
N THR A 580 -14.76 -31.86 -21.56
CA THR A 580 -13.67 -32.05 -20.61
C THR A 580 -14.06 -33.04 -19.49
N VAL A 581 -15.27 -32.87 -18.94
CA VAL A 581 -15.76 -33.60 -17.76
C VAL A 581 -15.94 -35.12 -18.06
N ARG A 582 -16.29 -35.50 -19.28
CA ARG A 582 -16.50 -36.90 -19.67
C ARG A 582 -15.27 -37.81 -19.52
N HIS A 583 -14.07 -37.24 -19.50
CA HIS A 583 -12.79 -37.98 -19.39
C HIS A 583 -12.38 -38.21 -17.92
N ALA A 584 -13.11 -37.66 -16.96
CA ALA A 584 -12.84 -37.89 -15.55
C ALA A 584 -13.27 -39.29 -15.10
N ASP A 585 -12.48 -39.94 -14.23
CA ASP A 585 -12.80 -41.22 -13.63
C ASP A 585 -14.09 -41.17 -12.80
N ARG A 586 -14.36 -40.00 -12.21
CA ARG A 586 -15.55 -39.75 -11.39
C ARG A 586 -16.08 -38.35 -11.61
N ILE A 587 -17.37 -38.24 -11.71
CA ILE A 587 -18.09 -36.95 -11.83
C ILE A 587 -18.94 -36.76 -10.59
N VAL A 588 -18.92 -35.56 -10.02
CA VAL A 588 -19.72 -35.16 -8.87
C VAL A 588 -20.55 -33.94 -9.26
N VAL A 589 -21.86 -34.03 -9.10
CA VAL A 589 -22.78 -32.89 -9.32
C VAL A 589 -23.06 -32.21 -7.99
N LEU A 590 -22.73 -30.92 -7.94
CA LEU A 590 -22.92 -30.07 -6.76
C LEU A 590 -24.08 -29.10 -7.01
N GLU A 591 -25.09 -29.14 -6.17
CA GLU A 591 -26.20 -28.18 -6.19
C GLU A 591 -26.53 -27.70 -4.77
N HIS A 592 -26.75 -26.40 -4.62
CA HIS A 592 -27.08 -25.79 -3.34
C HIS A 592 -26.16 -26.23 -2.18
N GLY A 593 -24.87 -26.38 -2.47
CA GLY A 593 -23.88 -26.80 -1.48
C GLY A 593 -23.93 -28.25 -1.05
N LYS A 594 -24.61 -29.12 -1.78
CA LYS A 594 -24.73 -30.57 -1.52
C LYS A 594 -24.39 -31.39 -2.76
N VAL A 595 -23.86 -32.58 -2.57
CA VAL A 595 -23.67 -33.57 -3.63
C VAL A 595 -25.03 -34.18 -3.95
N THR A 596 -25.50 -34.01 -5.19
CA THR A 596 -26.79 -34.56 -5.66
C THR A 596 -26.63 -35.86 -6.45
N GLU A 597 -25.57 -35.93 -7.27
CA GLU A 597 -25.27 -37.10 -8.09
C GLU A 597 -23.75 -37.34 -8.11
N GLN A 598 -23.35 -38.59 -8.25
CA GLN A 598 -21.96 -38.98 -8.43
C GLN A 598 -21.84 -40.32 -9.14
N GLY A 599 -20.89 -40.46 -10.05
CA GLY A 599 -20.67 -41.68 -10.82
C GLY A 599 -19.73 -41.44 -12.00
N SER A 600 -19.58 -42.42 -12.89
CA SER A 600 -18.92 -42.22 -14.18
C SER A 600 -19.84 -41.48 -15.15
N HIS A 601 -19.29 -41.03 -16.27
CA HIS A 601 -20.04 -40.38 -17.35
C HIS A 601 -21.23 -41.28 -17.81
N GLU A 602 -20.96 -42.55 -18.03
CA GLU A 602 -21.95 -43.52 -18.52
C GLU A 602 -23.04 -43.79 -17.49
N GLU A 603 -22.67 -43.99 -16.21
CA GLU A 603 -23.60 -44.20 -15.12
C GLU A 603 -24.56 -43.02 -14.94
N LEU A 604 -24.04 -41.79 -14.97
CA LEU A 604 -24.84 -40.59 -14.80
C LEU A 604 -25.76 -40.30 -15.99
N LEU A 605 -25.31 -40.62 -17.22
CA LEU A 605 -26.18 -40.55 -18.41
C LEU A 605 -27.33 -41.57 -18.34
N ALA A 606 -27.01 -42.82 -17.92
CA ALA A 606 -28.01 -43.88 -17.76
C ALA A 606 -29.01 -43.55 -16.66
N ALA A 607 -28.57 -42.92 -15.56
CA ALA A 607 -29.43 -42.45 -14.48
C ALA A 607 -30.44 -41.38 -14.90
N ASN A 608 -30.23 -40.74 -16.06
CA ASN A 608 -31.10 -39.70 -16.63
C ASN A 608 -31.45 -38.57 -15.65
N GLY A 609 -30.54 -38.25 -14.76
CA GLY A 609 -30.68 -37.23 -13.72
C GLY A 609 -30.26 -35.83 -14.16
N ARG A 610 -29.81 -35.06 -13.20
CA ARG A 610 -29.39 -33.66 -13.40
C ARG A 610 -28.18 -33.54 -14.34
N TYR A 611 -27.19 -34.43 -14.18
CA TYR A 611 -26.04 -34.48 -15.07
C TYR A 611 -26.46 -34.71 -16.53
N ALA A 612 -27.27 -35.71 -16.78
CA ALA A 612 -27.75 -36.01 -18.13
C ALA A 612 -28.56 -34.86 -18.74
N HIS A 613 -29.36 -34.17 -17.92
CA HIS A 613 -30.08 -32.97 -18.37
C HIS A 613 -29.15 -31.84 -18.77
N LEU A 614 -28.14 -31.49 -17.93
CA LEU A 614 -27.14 -30.45 -18.23
C LEU A 614 -26.31 -30.81 -19.47
N PHE A 615 -25.92 -32.08 -19.60
CA PHE A 615 -25.20 -32.59 -20.76
C PHE A 615 -25.97 -32.39 -22.07
N ARG A 616 -27.26 -32.76 -22.10
CA ARG A 616 -28.10 -32.59 -23.29
C ARG A 616 -28.29 -31.11 -23.65
N LEU A 617 -28.57 -30.26 -22.68
CA LEU A 617 -28.71 -28.84 -22.91
C LEU A 617 -27.46 -28.23 -23.58
N GLN A 618 -26.26 -28.73 -23.23
CA GLN A 618 -25.04 -28.26 -23.86
C GLN A 618 -24.80 -28.91 -25.23
N ALA A 619 -25.14 -30.18 -25.40
CA ALA A 619 -25.05 -30.90 -26.68
C ALA A 619 -25.96 -30.28 -27.74
N ASP A 620 -27.20 -29.94 -27.39
CA ASP A 620 -28.16 -29.30 -28.28
C ASP A 620 -27.66 -27.94 -28.79
N GLN A 621 -26.96 -27.16 -27.97
CA GLN A 621 -26.33 -25.91 -28.41
C GLN A 621 -25.23 -26.08 -29.49
N PHE A 622 -24.59 -27.25 -29.54
CA PHE A 622 -23.58 -27.54 -30.55
C PHE A 622 -24.16 -28.09 -31.85
N VAL A 623 -25.33 -28.70 -31.82
CA VAL A 623 -26.05 -29.21 -33.02
C VAL A 623 -26.63 -28.02 -33.80
N ASP A 624 -27.26 -27.06 -33.12
CA ASP A 624 -27.81 -25.86 -33.77
C ASP A 624 -26.73 -24.95 -34.44
N THR A 625 -25.47 -24.99 -33.98
CA THR A 625 -24.36 -24.25 -34.58
C THR A 625 -23.77 -24.96 -35.81
N ALA A 626 -23.83 -26.29 -35.89
CA ALA A 626 -23.34 -27.04 -37.05
C ALA A 626 -24.23 -26.87 -38.28
N ASP A 627 -25.53 -26.70 -38.09
CA ASP A 627 -26.51 -26.48 -39.18
C ASP A 627 -26.44 -25.04 -39.78
N ILE A 628 -25.74 -24.10 -39.16
CA ILE A 628 -25.60 -22.72 -39.65
C ILE A 628 -24.35 -22.55 -40.58
N GLU A 629 -23.38 -23.48 -40.53
CA GLU A 629 -22.17 -23.41 -41.37
C GLU A 629 -22.30 -24.02 -42.78
N GLU A 630 -23.44 -24.61 -43.15
CA GLU A 630 -23.70 -25.13 -44.53
C GLU A 630 -24.58 -24.20 -45.36
N VAL A 631 -24.36 -22.90 -45.37
CA VAL A 631 -24.89 -22.03 -46.41
C VAL A 631 -23.74 -21.72 -47.39
N PRO A 632 -23.71 -22.32 -48.60
CA PRO A 632 -22.69 -22.00 -49.60
C PRO A 632 -22.87 -20.58 -50.09
N ALA A 633 -21.74 -19.90 -50.32
CA ALA A 633 -21.62 -18.57 -50.86
C ALA A 633 -22.13 -18.46 -52.32
#